data_d1229411a4cd87f418f138ff3026e512
#
_entry.id   d1229411a4cd87f418f138ff3026e512
#
_cell.length_a   1.000
_cell.length_b   1.000
_cell.length_c   1.000
_cell.angle_alpha   90.00
_cell.angle_beta   90.00
_cell.angle_gamma   90.00
#
_symmetry.space_group_name_H-M   'P 1'
#
loop_
_entity.id
_entity.type
_entity.pdbx_description
1 polymer ?
#
loop_
_entity_poly.entity_id
_entity_poly.type
_entity_poly.pdbx_seq_one_letter_code
_entity_poly.pdbx_strand_id
1 'polypeptide(L)'
;MIAFLRGRVLEKHPNRIVVDVNGVGYELYVPLSTYYEVGDTGAEISLRVHTHVREDALQLFGFLTSLEQLLFERLIGISGIGPKLAIAVLSGIDSRELVASIQRADVARLTRIPGIGKKTAERIVLELKDRLHDVAPADIRGDAQPPSGDALRDDLVSALENLGYHRPVAEKAVDAARARNGAATFEDALKGALRELMR
;
A
#
# COMPACT_ATOMS: atom_id res chain seq x y z
N MET A 1 -13.56 -12.08 1.95
CA MET A 1 -12.79 -10.89 1.53
C MET A 1 -11.78 -11.32 0.49
N ILE A 2 -11.69 -10.62 -0.63
CA ILE A 2 -10.73 -10.88 -1.70
C ILE A 2 -9.60 -9.84 -1.55
N ALA A 3 -8.37 -10.31 -1.32
CA ALA A 3 -7.23 -9.44 -1.05
C ALA A 3 -6.20 -9.39 -2.20
N PHE A 4 -6.25 -10.36 -3.09
CA PHE A 4 -5.32 -10.49 -4.21
C PHE A 4 -5.97 -11.30 -5.33
N LEU A 5 -5.70 -10.92 -6.59
CA LEU A 5 -6.10 -11.67 -7.78
C LEU A 5 -4.90 -11.78 -8.73
N ARG A 6 -4.74 -12.97 -9.30
CA ARG A 6 -3.82 -13.21 -10.40
C ARG A 6 -4.58 -13.93 -11.51
N GLY A 7 -4.52 -13.40 -12.72
CA GLY A 7 -5.24 -13.96 -13.84
C GLY A 7 -4.94 -13.24 -15.15
N ARG A 8 -5.85 -13.35 -16.12
CA ARG A 8 -5.73 -12.71 -17.43
C ARG A 8 -6.77 -11.62 -17.61
N VAL A 9 -6.37 -10.52 -18.21
CA VAL A 9 -7.28 -9.42 -18.55
C VAL A 9 -8.28 -9.86 -19.61
N LEU A 10 -9.57 -9.89 -19.29
CA LEU A 10 -10.65 -10.15 -20.25
C LEU A 10 -11.13 -8.86 -20.92
N GLU A 11 -11.38 -7.84 -20.10
CA GLU A 11 -11.88 -6.55 -20.55
C GLU A 11 -11.09 -5.42 -19.91
N LYS A 12 -10.86 -4.36 -20.67
CA LYS A 12 -10.12 -3.18 -20.23
C LYS A 12 -10.85 -1.91 -20.64
N HIS A 13 -11.40 -1.22 -19.66
CA HIS A 13 -12.04 0.09 -19.81
C HIS A 13 -11.40 1.09 -18.84
N PRO A 14 -11.43 2.41 -19.13
CA PRO A 14 -10.95 3.41 -18.19
C PRO A 14 -11.60 3.22 -16.80
N ASN A 15 -10.78 3.13 -15.78
CA ASN A 15 -11.15 2.89 -14.38
C ASN A 15 -11.87 1.54 -14.07
N ARG A 16 -11.97 0.62 -15.03
CA ARG A 16 -12.62 -0.68 -14.84
C ARG A 16 -11.94 -1.75 -15.69
N ILE A 17 -11.61 -2.87 -15.07
CA ILE A 17 -11.09 -4.05 -15.78
C ILE A 17 -11.83 -5.30 -15.32
N VAL A 18 -11.88 -6.31 -16.18
CA VAL A 18 -12.34 -7.66 -15.82
C VAL A 18 -11.16 -8.61 -15.94
N VAL A 19 -10.88 -9.36 -14.88
CA VAL A 19 -9.79 -10.34 -14.81
C VAL A 19 -10.38 -11.74 -14.72
N ASP A 20 -10.00 -12.61 -15.63
CA ASP A 20 -10.28 -14.04 -15.57
C ASP A 20 -9.34 -14.73 -14.60
N VAL A 21 -9.90 -15.38 -13.62
CA VAL A 21 -9.17 -16.25 -12.69
C VAL A 21 -9.80 -17.64 -12.78
N ASN A 22 -9.21 -18.51 -13.60
CA ASN A 22 -9.65 -19.90 -13.82
C ASN A 22 -11.14 -20.02 -14.23
N GLY A 23 -11.59 -19.18 -15.16
CA GLY A 23 -12.96 -19.20 -15.68
C GLY A 23 -13.97 -18.35 -14.88
N VAL A 24 -13.52 -17.66 -13.85
CA VAL A 24 -14.34 -16.68 -13.10
C VAL A 24 -13.86 -15.28 -13.43
N GLY A 25 -14.76 -14.46 -14.02
CA GLY A 25 -14.48 -13.05 -14.32
C GLY A 25 -14.72 -12.16 -13.10
N TYR A 26 -13.67 -11.51 -12.61
CA TYR A 26 -13.74 -10.51 -11.54
C TYR A 26 -13.70 -9.11 -12.12
N GLU A 27 -14.75 -8.31 -11.86
CA GLU A 27 -14.76 -6.89 -12.20
C GLU A 27 -14.09 -6.09 -11.09
N LEU A 28 -13.08 -5.28 -11.46
CA LEU A 28 -12.36 -4.40 -10.53
C LEU A 28 -12.39 -2.96 -11.02
N TYR A 29 -12.60 -2.05 -10.09
CA TYR A 29 -12.33 -0.62 -10.30
C TYR A 29 -10.87 -0.34 -10.02
N VAL A 30 -10.18 0.36 -10.92
CA VAL A 30 -8.75 0.62 -10.83
C VAL A 30 -8.44 2.10 -11.05
N PRO A 31 -7.39 2.66 -10.43
CA PRO A 31 -6.89 3.98 -10.78
C PRO A 31 -6.38 4.03 -12.23
N LEU A 32 -6.30 5.22 -12.83
CA LEU A 32 -5.74 5.37 -14.17
C LEU A 32 -4.26 4.98 -14.24
N SER A 33 -3.48 5.17 -13.17
CA SER A 33 -2.11 4.66 -13.06
C SER A 33 -2.07 3.15 -13.32
N THR A 34 -2.83 2.38 -12.56
CA THR A 34 -2.99 0.93 -12.76
C THR A 34 -3.52 0.59 -14.15
N TYR A 35 -4.53 1.30 -14.65
CA TYR A 35 -5.09 1.08 -15.98
C TYR A 35 -4.06 1.20 -17.11
N TYR A 36 -3.14 2.16 -17.04
CA TYR A 36 -2.11 2.33 -18.08
C TYR A 36 -1.03 1.26 -18.03
N GLU A 37 -0.74 0.73 -16.86
CA GLU A 37 0.29 -0.31 -16.67
C GLU A 37 -0.25 -1.74 -16.83
N VAL A 38 -1.58 -1.94 -16.71
CA VAL A 38 -2.22 -3.20 -17.07
C VAL A 38 -2.05 -3.43 -18.58
N GLY A 39 -1.45 -4.53 -18.96
CA GLY A 39 -1.29 -4.93 -20.36
C GLY A 39 -2.62 -4.97 -21.13
N ASP A 40 -2.58 -5.30 -22.40
CA ASP A 40 -3.76 -5.46 -23.23
C ASP A 40 -4.58 -6.71 -22.84
N THR A 41 -5.77 -6.84 -23.43
CA THR A 41 -6.62 -8.02 -23.27
C THR A 41 -5.81 -9.30 -23.57
N GLY A 42 -5.89 -10.28 -22.67
CA GLY A 42 -5.12 -11.53 -22.68
C GLY A 42 -3.82 -11.48 -21.88
N ALA A 43 -3.34 -10.30 -21.46
CA ALA A 43 -2.14 -10.18 -20.63
C ALA A 43 -2.35 -10.78 -19.24
N GLU A 44 -1.32 -11.41 -18.68
CA GLU A 44 -1.31 -11.83 -17.28
C GLU A 44 -1.12 -10.63 -16.37
N ILE A 45 -1.88 -10.59 -15.28
CA ILE A 45 -1.80 -9.53 -14.27
C ILE A 45 -1.94 -10.08 -12.87
N SER A 46 -1.31 -9.39 -11.94
CA SER A 46 -1.45 -9.60 -10.50
C SER A 46 -1.84 -8.27 -9.84
N LEU A 47 -2.92 -8.29 -9.08
CA LEU A 47 -3.45 -7.10 -8.42
C LEU A 47 -3.66 -7.34 -6.94
N ARG A 48 -3.30 -6.36 -6.14
CA ARG A 48 -3.78 -6.21 -4.77
C ARG A 48 -5.23 -5.75 -4.82
N VAL A 49 -6.07 -6.25 -3.93
CA VAL A 49 -7.51 -5.99 -4.00
C VAL A 49 -8.03 -5.52 -2.65
N HIS A 50 -8.81 -4.45 -2.70
CA HIS A 50 -9.66 -4.04 -1.59
C HIS A 50 -11.11 -4.45 -1.88
N THR A 51 -11.71 -5.25 -1.00
CA THR A 51 -13.11 -5.66 -1.10
C THR A 51 -13.98 -4.70 -0.31
N HIS A 52 -14.85 -3.97 -1.00
CA HIS A 52 -15.80 -3.07 -0.39
C HIS A 52 -17.19 -3.69 -0.39
N VAL A 53 -17.73 -3.98 0.80
CA VAL A 53 -19.03 -4.63 0.97
C VAL A 53 -20.01 -3.62 1.54
N ARG A 54 -21.20 -3.55 0.92
CA ARG A 54 -22.38 -2.86 1.41
C ARG A 54 -23.57 -3.83 1.42
N GLU A 55 -24.70 -3.42 1.97
CA GLU A 55 -25.91 -4.26 2.01
C GLU A 55 -26.38 -4.67 0.62
N ASP A 56 -26.20 -3.79 -0.38
CA ASP A 56 -26.69 -3.93 -1.76
C ASP A 56 -25.59 -4.21 -2.80
N ALA A 57 -24.30 -4.19 -2.41
CA ALA A 57 -23.21 -4.30 -3.37
C ALA A 57 -21.92 -4.89 -2.78
N LEU A 58 -21.24 -5.71 -3.59
CA LEU A 58 -19.87 -6.11 -3.40
C LEU A 58 -19.03 -5.53 -4.53
N GLN A 59 -18.09 -4.66 -4.22
CA GLN A 59 -17.22 -4.01 -5.19
C GLN A 59 -15.75 -4.34 -4.90
N LEU A 60 -14.99 -4.60 -5.96
CA LEU A 60 -13.56 -4.84 -5.86
C LEU A 60 -12.79 -3.64 -6.43
N PHE A 61 -11.76 -3.24 -5.72
CA PHE A 61 -10.84 -2.18 -6.13
C PHE A 61 -9.45 -2.77 -6.25
N GLY A 62 -8.84 -2.63 -7.44
CA GLY A 62 -7.55 -3.25 -7.77
C GLY A 62 -6.42 -2.24 -7.89
N PHE A 63 -5.24 -2.64 -7.40
CA PHE A 63 -4.03 -1.81 -7.36
C PHE A 63 -2.81 -2.63 -7.74
N LEU A 64 -1.87 -2.01 -8.46
CA LEU A 64 -0.59 -2.66 -8.79
C LEU A 64 0.38 -2.60 -7.62
N THR A 65 0.36 -1.53 -6.84
CA THR A 65 1.30 -1.32 -5.75
C THR A 65 0.63 -1.33 -4.37
N SER A 66 1.40 -1.70 -3.35
CA SER A 66 0.99 -1.62 -1.94
C SER A 66 0.68 -0.20 -1.52
N LEU A 67 1.42 0.77 -2.05
CA LEU A 67 1.22 2.19 -1.76
C LEU A 67 -0.14 2.69 -2.29
N GLU A 68 -0.53 2.33 -3.53
CA GLU A 68 -1.85 2.70 -4.06
C GLU A 68 -2.97 2.13 -3.21
N GLN A 69 -2.89 0.85 -2.85
CA GLN A 69 -3.88 0.21 -1.98
C GLN A 69 -3.97 0.90 -0.62
N LEU A 70 -2.82 1.15 0.01
CA LEU A 70 -2.76 1.82 1.30
C LEU A 70 -3.39 3.22 1.25
N LEU A 71 -3.02 4.02 0.26
CA LEU A 71 -3.57 5.37 0.07
C LEU A 71 -5.08 5.33 -0.17
N PHE A 72 -5.57 4.37 -0.97
CA PHE A 72 -7.00 4.16 -1.17
C PHE A 72 -7.71 3.88 0.16
N GLU A 73 -7.20 2.95 0.96
CA GLU A 73 -7.79 2.57 2.24
C GLU A 73 -7.78 3.73 3.25
N ARG A 74 -6.72 4.53 3.26
CA ARG A 74 -6.65 5.73 4.09
C ARG A 74 -7.64 6.80 3.63
N LEU A 75 -7.79 7.00 2.30
CA LEU A 75 -8.73 7.96 1.72
C LEU A 75 -10.20 7.62 2.04
N ILE A 76 -10.61 6.35 1.86
CA ILE A 76 -12.00 5.95 2.14
C ILE A 76 -12.35 6.00 3.64
N GLY A 77 -11.35 6.02 4.51
CA GLY A 77 -11.53 6.24 5.95
C GLY A 77 -11.79 7.70 6.34
N ILE A 78 -11.72 8.63 5.40
CA ILE A 78 -12.02 10.05 5.61
C ILE A 78 -13.51 10.30 5.38
N SER A 79 -14.18 10.93 6.33
CA SER A 79 -15.59 11.27 6.21
C SER A 79 -15.87 12.13 4.96
N GLY A 80 -16.79 11.67 4.11
CA GLY A 80 -17.14 12.32 2.85
C GLY A 80 -16.30 11.89 1.64
N ILE A 81 -15.34 10.97 1.81
CA ILE A 81 -14.59 10.37 0.71
C ILE A 81 -15.01 8.92 0.54
N GLY A 82 -15.84 8.67 -0.48
CA GLY A 82 -16.20 7.31 -0.88
C GLY A 82 -15.19 6.69 -1.85
N PRO A 83 -15.32 5.38 -2.14
CA PRO A 83 -14.41 4.65 -3.02
C PRO A 83 -14.25 5.29 -4.41
N LYS A 84 -15.33 5.78 -5.02
CA LYS A 84 -15.26 6.46 -6.33
C LYS A 84 -14.40 7.71 -6.30
N LEU A 85 -14.49 8.50 -5.24
CA LEU A 85 -13.68 9.71 -5.09
C LEU A 85 -12.22 9.36 -4.78
N ALA A 86 -11.96 8.32 -3.98
CA ALA A 86 -10.61 7.82 -3.72
C ALA A 86 -9.92 7.34 -5.01
N ILE A 87 -10.62 6.60 -5.88
CA ILE A 87 -10.10 6.23 -7.22
C ILE A 87 -9.83 7.48 -8.07
N ALA A 88 -10.70 8.49 -8.04
CA ALA A 88 -10.48 9.73 -8.77
C ALA A 88 -9.23 10.49 -8.26
N VAL A 89 -8.98 10.50 -6.95
CA VAL A 89 -7.75 11.06 -6.37
C VAL A 89 -6.53 10.34 -6.91
N LEU A 90 -6.47 9.00 -6.80
CA LEU A 90 -5.35 8.18 -7.26
C LEU A 90 -5.18 8.19 -8.80
N SER A 91 -6.23 8.52 -9.54
CA SER A 91 -6.16 8.71 -10.99
C SER A 91 -5.65 10.10 -11.39
N GLY A 92 -5.82 11.10 -10.52
CA GLY A 92 -5.49 12.50 -10.79
C GLY A 92 -4.09 12.93 -10.34
N ILE A 93 -3.42 12.11 -9.52
CA ILE A 93 -2.08 12.39 -8.99
C ILE A 93 -1.35 11.08 -8.74
N ASP A 94 -0.06 11.03 -9.06
CA ASP A 94 0.79 9.90 -8.73
C ASP A 94 0.84 9.65 -7.22
N SER A 95 0.91 8.40 -6.80
CA SER A 95 0.85 8.00 -5.39
C SER A 95 1.96 8.62 -4.54
N ARG A 96 3.18 8.71 -5.07
CA ARG A 96 4.31 9.35 -4.36
C ARG A 96 4.15 10.87 -4.31
N GLU A 97 3.66 11.47 -5.41
CA GLU A 97 3.35 12.90 -5.46
C GLU A 97 2.21 13.25 -4.50
N LEU A 98 1.21 12.37 -4.34
CA LEU A 98 0.13 12.53 -3.36
C LEU A 98 0.70 12.58 -1.93
N VAL A 99 1.54 11.64 -1.56
CA VAL A 99 2.22 11.62 -0.24
C VAL A 99 3.02 12.91 -0.04
N ALA A 100 3.82 13.32 -1.02
CA ALA A 100 4.60 14.54 -0.94
C ALA A 100 3.74 15.81 -0.82
N SER A 101 2.60 15.86 -1.52
CA SER A 101 1.64 16.97 -1.45
C SER A 101 0.98 17.08 -0.07
N ILE A 102 0.63 15.93 0.52
CA ILE A 102 0.08 15.86 1.88
C ILE A 102 1.10 16.33 2.92
N GLN A 103 2.34 15.86 2.82
CA GLN A 103 3.42 16.28 3.74
C GLN A 103 3.70 17.79 3.69
N ARG A 104 3.63 18.39 2.48
CA ARG A 104 3.81 19.83 2.27
C ARG A 104 2.55 20.67 2.53
N ALA A 105 1.43 20.01 2.85
CA ALA A 105 0.12 20.64 2.99
C ALA A 105 -0.32 21.42 1.73
N ASP A 106 -0.02 20.88 0.54
CA ASP A 106 -0.35 21.51 -0.75
C ASP A 106 -1.81 21.28 -1.14
N VAL A 107 -2.71 22.03 -0.51
CA VAL A 107 -4.15 22.02 -0.78
C VAL A 107 -4.42 22.42 -2.24
N ALA A 108 -3.65 23.35 -2.82
CA ALA A 108 -3.86 23.82 -4.18
C ALA A 108 -3.63 22.72 -5.22
N ARG A 109 -2.68 21.83 -4.98
CA ARG A 109 -2.43 20.66 -5.84
C ARG A 109 -3.61 19.69 -5.84
N LEU A 110 -4.18 19.42 -4.66
CA LEU A 110 -5.31 18.50 -4.51
C LEU A 110 -6.60 19.05 -5.10
N THR A 111 -6.84 20.36 -5.04
CA THR A 111 -8.04 20.99 -5.62
C THR A 111 -8.07 20.94 -7.16
N ARG A 112 -6.97 20.60 -7.83
CA ARG A 112 -6.94 20.38 -9.29
C ARG A 112 -7.56 19.04 -9.70
N ILE A 113 -7.75 18.13 -8.75
CA ILE A 113 -8.34 16.81 -9.01
C ILE A 113 -9.86 16.98 -9.16
N PRO A 114 -10.45 16.50 -10.25
CA PRO A 114 -11.90 16.57 -10.44
C PRO A 114 -12.67 15.97 -9.26
N GLY A 115 -13.66 16.70 -8.76
CA GLY A 115 -14.46 16.27 -7.61
C GLY A 115 -13.87 16.63 -6.23
N ILE A 116 -12.67 17.19 -6.16
CA ILE A 116 -12.03 17.65 -4.92
C ILE A 116 -12.18 19.18 -4.79
N GLY A 117 -13.09 19.59 -3.91
CA GLY A 117 -13.21 21.00 -3.50
C GLY A 117 -12.20 21.36 -2.39
N LYS A 118 -12.05 22.68 -2.14
CA LYS A 118 -11.13 23.20 -1.12
C LYS A 118 -11.31 22.54 0.25
N LYS A 119 -12.56 22.42 0.73
CA LYS A 119 -12.86 21.79 2.03
C LYS A 119 -12.45 20.31 2.07
N THR A 120 -12.65 19.56 0.98
CA THR A 120 -12.24 18.16 0.89
C THR A 120 -10.73 18.03 0.85
N ALA A 121 -10.04 18.90 0.10
CA ALA A 121 -8.58 18.92 0.02
C ALA A 121 -7.94 19.23 1.38
N GLU A 122 -8.44 20.24 2.09
CA GLU A 122 -8.00 20.59 3.46
C GLU A 122 -8.17 19.41 4.44
N ARG A 123 -9.33 18.71 4.33
CA ARG A 123 -9.60 17.52 5.16
C ARG A 123 -8.65 16.37 4.83
N ILE A 124 -8.42 16.09 3.52
CA ILE A 124 -7.45 15.08 3.07
C ILE A 124 -6.08 15.36 3.69
N VAL A 125 -5.59 16.59 3.55
CA VAL A 125 -4.29 16.98 4.10
C VAL A 125 -4.24 16.78 5.61
N LEU A 126 -5.24 17.27 6.34
CA LEU A 126 -5.26 17.18 7.80
C LEU A 126 -5.29 15.74 8.29
N GLU A 127 -6.25 14.92 7.78
CA GLU A 127 -6.44 13.56 8.29
C GLU A 127 -5.37 12.59 7.79
N LEU A 128 -4.85 12.75 6.56
CA LEU A 128 -3.81 11.86 6.05
C LEU A 128 -2.42 12.21 6.58
N LYS A 129 -2.14 13.46 6.89
CA LYS A 129 -0.84 13.84 7.44
C LYS A 129 -0.52 13.06 8.70
N ASP A 130 -1.47 12.94 9.60
CA ASP A 130 -1.30 12.19 10.86
C ASP A 130 -1.20 10.68 10.63
N ARG A 131 -1.96 10.14 9.65
CA ARG A 131 -2.03 8.71 9.35
C ARG A 131 -0.89 8.20 8.45
N LEU A 132 -0.16 9.09 7.76
CA LEU A 132 0.97 8.76 6.91
C LEU A 132 2.32 8.83 7.66
N HIS A 133 2.36 9.30 8.90
CA HIS A 133 3.55 9.22 9.74
C HIS A 133 4.00 7.77 10.00
N ASP A 134 3.05 6.83 10.01
CA ASP A 134 3.31 5.40 10.22
C ASP A 134 3.64 4.64 8.92
N VAL A 135 3.62 5.33 7.77
CA VAL A 135 3.98 4.70 6.49
C VAL A 135 5.49 4.62 6.40
N ALA A 136 6.02 3.40 6.50
CA ALA A 136 7.44 3.18 6.42
C ALA A 136 8.00 3.67 5.07
N PRO A 137 9.23 4.22 5.02
CA PRO A 137 9.88 4.58 3.76
C PRO A 137 9.95 3.43 2.74
N ALA A 138 9.87 2.18 3.19
CA ALA A 138 9.81 0.99 2.36
C ALA A 138 8.52 0.91 1.53
N ASP A 139 7.36 1.27 2.10
CA ASP A 139 6.07 1.26 1.41
C ASP A 139 6.01 2.30 0.28
N ILE A 140 6.78 3.38 0.42
CA ILE A 140 6.90 4.44 -0.58
C ILE A 140 7.81 4.01 -1.75
N ARG A 141 8.70 3.02 -1.54
CA ARG A 141 9.67 2.60 -2.57
C ARG A 141 9.11 1.63 -3.62
N GLY A 142 7.90 1.08 -3.41
CA GLY A 142 7.22 0.20 -4.38
C GLY A 142 7.82 -1.22 -4.44
N ASP A 143 7.01 -2.18 -4.86
CA ASP A 143 7.30 -3.63 -4.94
C ASP A 143 8.42 -4.03 -5.96
N ALA A 144 9.24 -3.10 -6.45
CA ALA A 144 10.17 -3.30 -7.56
C ALA A 144 11.65 -3.45 -7.16
N GLN A 145 11.97 -3.85 -5.93
CA GLN A 145 13.37 -4.11 -5.60
C GLN A 145 13.52 -5.47 -4.89
N PRO A 146 14.41 -6.35 -5.41
CA PRO A 146 14.76 -7.56 -4.68
C PRO A 146 15.31 -7.16 -3.30
N PRO A 147 15.11 -7.97 -2.26
CA PRO A 147 15.51 -7.64 -0.90
C PRO A 147 17.03 -7.37 -0.87
N SER A 148 17.39 -6.10 -0.70
CA SER A 148 18.73 -5.72 -0.33
C SER A 148 19.01 -6.27 1.09
N GLY A 149 20.26 -6.50 1.45
CA GLY A 149 20.62 -7.05 2.77
C GLY A 149 20.06 -6.27 3.98
N ASP A 150 19.52 -5.07 3.77
CA ASP A 150 18.80 -4.27 4.76
C ASP A 150 17.33 -4.69 4.96
N ALA A 151 16.68 -5.33 3.99
CA ALA A 151 15.28 -5.76 4.12
C ALA A 151 15.10 -6.76 5.27
N LEU A 152 16.03 -7.71 5.40
CA LEU A 152 16.02 -8.67 6.52
C LEU A 152 16.14 -7.97 7.88
N ARG A 153 16.91 -6.88 7.96
CA ARG A 153 17.07 -6.08 9.18
C ARG A 153 15.77 -5.38 9.55
N ASP A 154 15.12 -4.76 8.57
CA ASP A 154 13.87 -4.02 8.78
C ASP A 154 12.74 -4.97 9.16
N ASP A 155 12.65 -6.14 8.55
CA ASP A 155 11.70 -7.20 8.89
C ASP A 155 11.89 -7.71 10.33
N LEU A 156 13.15 -7.89 10.76
CA LEU A 156 13.48 -8.30 12.13
C LEU A 156 13.11 -7.24 13.16
N VAL A 157 13.38 -5.96 12.87
CA VAL A 157 13.01 -4.84 13.75
C VAL A 157 11.50 -4.76 13.87
N SER A 158 10.78 -4.84 12.74
CA SER A 158 9.30 -4.84 12.71
C SER A 158 8.70 -6.01 13.50
N ALA A 159 9.28 -7.22 13.38
CA ALA A 159 8.84 -8.38 14.16
C ALA A 159 8.99 -8.16 15.67
N LEU A 160 10.10 -7.54 16.11
CA LEU A 160 10.33 -7.24 17.53
C LEU A 160 9.41 -6.11 18.03
N GLU A 161 9.12 -5.09 17.21
CA GLU A 161 8.14 -4.06 17.54
C GLU A 161 6.74 -4.67 17.74
N ASN A 162 6.33 -5.60 16.87
CA ASN A 162 5.06 -6.34 17.00
C ASN A 162 5.01 -7.22 18.27
N LEU A 163 6.15 -7.64 18.78
CA LEU A 163 6.28 -8.35 20.07
C LEU A 163 6.31 -7.40 21.28
N GLY A 164 6.20 -6.08 21.06
CA GLY A 164 6.10 -5.08 22.11
C GLY A 164 7.42 -4.42 22.54
N TYR A 165 8.51 -4.66 21.82
CA TYR A 165 9.79 -3.99 22.11
C TYR A 165 9.85 -2.61 21.44
N HIS A 166 10.43 -1.62 22.13
CA HIS A 166 10.63 -0.30 21.55
C HIS A 166 11.71 -0.33 20.45
N ARG A 167 11.46 0.38 19.35
CA ARG A 167 12.30 0.42 18.14
C ARG A 167 13.82 0.56 18.42
N PRO A 168 14.30 1.50 19.29
CA PRO A 168 15.73 1.63 19.55
C PRO A 168 16.37 0.41 20.23
N VAL A 169 15.57 -0.34 20.98
CA VAL A 169 16.01 -1.57 21.66
C VAL A 169 16.03 -2.73 20.67
N ALA A 170 15.00 -2.82 19.80
CA ALA A 170 14.92 -3.80 18.73
C ALA A 170 16.08 -3.66 17.73
N GLU A 171 16.37 -2.44 17.27
CA GLU A 171 17.49 -2.16 16.35
C GLU A 171 18.84 -2.63 16.92
N LYS A 172 19.15 -2.30 18.17
CA LYS A 172 20.39 -2.74 18.84
C LYS A 172 20.47 -4.26 18.95
N ALA A 173 19.38 -4.93 19.29
CA ALA A 173 19.35 -6.39 19.42
C ALA A 173 19.54 -7.08 18.06
N VAL A 174 18.92 -6.56 16.99
CA VAL A 174 19.08 -7.09 15.64
C VAL A 174 20.51 -6.90 15.14
N ASP A 175 21.11 -5.71 15.33
CA ASP A 175 22.48 -5.42 14.92
C ASP A 175 23.49 -6.30 15.68
N ALA A 176 23.30 -6.52 16.98
CA ALA A 176 24.12 -7.42 17.77
C ALA A 176 23.99 -8.89 17.34
N ALA A 177 22.78 -9.36 17.03
CA ALA A 177 22.55 -10.72 16.56
C ALA A 177 23.17 -10.97 15.17
N ARG A 178 23.08 -10.00 14.26
CA ARG A 178 23.69 -10.09 12.91
C ARG A 178 25.21 -10.09 12.96
N ALA A 179 25.80 -9.30 13.83
CA ALA A 179 27.27 -9.27 14.00
C ALA A 179 27.86 -10.60 14.50
N ARG A 180 27.04 -11.39 15.24
CA ARG A 180 27.51 -12.69 15.77
C ARG A 180 27.28 -13.88 14.84
N ASN A 181 26.16 -13.90 14.09
CA ASN A 181 25.71 -15.10 13.38
C ASN A 181 25.93 -15.06 11.87
N GLY A 182 26.48 -13.98 11.28
CA GLY A 182 26.66 -13.87 9.82
C GLY A 182 25.33 -13.91 9.05
N ALA A 183 25.34 -14.49 7.86
CA ALA A 183 24.16 -14.63 6.97
C ALA A 183 23.23 -15.74 7.47
N ALA A 184 22.55 -15.52 8.57
CA ALA A 184 21.54 -16.42 9.14
C ALA A 184 20.19 -16.25 8.44
N THR A 185 19.35 -17.28 8.52
CA THR A 185 17.95 -17.18 8.12
C THR A 185 17.22 -16.17 9.01
N PHE A 186 16.05 -15.66 8.54
CA PHE A 186 15.22 -14.78 9.35
C PHE A 186 14.94 -15.37 10.75
N GLU A 187 14.63 -16.66 10.81
CA GLU A 187 14.31 -17.37 12.05
C GLU A 187 15.50 -17.39 13.02
N ASP A 188 16.71 -17.69 12.53
CA ASP A 188 17.91 -17.74 13.37
C ASP A 188 18.31 -16.35 13.86
N ALA A 189 18.17 -15.34 13.03
CA ALA A 189 18.44 -13.96 13.37
C ALA A 189 17.43 -13.42 14.39
N LEU A 190 16.14 -13.76 14.25
CA LEU A 190 15.10 -13.39 15.21
C LEU A 190 15.33 -14.06 16.58
N LYS A 191 15.64 -15.36 16.59
CA LYS A 191 15.99 -16.09 17.83
C LYS A 191 17.24 -15.48 18.50
N GLY A 192 18.21 -15.07 17.69
CA GLY A 192 19.42 -14.39 18.18
C GLY A 192 19.10 -13.05 18.85
N ALA A 193 18.29 -12.22 18.20
CA ALA A 193 17.88 -10.91 18.72
C ALA A 193 17.04 -11.03 20.00
N LEU A 194 16.11 -12.00 20.06
CA LEU A 194 15.36 -12.28 21.28
C LEU A 194 16.24 -12.70 22.46
N ARG A 195 17.29 -13.49 22.22
CA ARG A 195 18.27 -13.86 23.27
C ARG A 195 19.07 -12.66 23.78
N GLU A 196 19.35 -11.67 22.93
CA GLU A 196 20.01 -10.43 23.35
C GLU A 196 19.08 -9.56 24.23
N LEU A 197 17.78 -9.58 23.96
CA LEU A 197 16.76 -8.82 24.70
C LEU A 197 16.41 -9.44 26.07
N MET A 198 16.69 -10.74 26.25
CA MET A 198 16.43 -11.48 27.49
C MET A 198 17.64 -11.47 28.46
N ARG A 199 18.74 -10.83 28.08
CA ARG A 199 19.95 -10.67 28.93
C ARG A 199 19.90 -9.37 29.69
#